data_878bd0afb1bf7d9cb58993d2954f0db7
#
_entry.id   878bd0afb1bf7d9cb58993d2954f0db7
#
_cell.length_a   1.000
_cell.length_b   1.000
_cell.length_c   1.000
_cell.angle_alpha   90.00
_cell.angle_beta   90.00
_cell.angle_gamma   90.00
#
_symmetry.space_group_name_H-M   'P 1'
#
loop_
_entity.id
_entity.type
_entity.pdbx_description
1 polymer ?
#
loop_
_entity_poly.entity_id
_entity_poly.type
_entity_poly.pdbx_seq_one_letter_code
_entity_poly.pdbx_strand_id
1 'polypeptide(L)' 'MSAKLLKSLAQGNCTILNRSSAEVIIYWKDVQRKMQHLVVRPGASVDMLEFATATQLRKSPNLKDLFTNGHLKIAE' A
#
# COMPACT_ATOMS: atom_id res chain seq x y z
N MET A 1 -12.17 5.75 2.48
CA MET A 1 -10.76 5.57 2.86
C MET A 1 -10.66 4.63 4.04
N SER A 2 -9.69 3.76 4.05
CA SER A 2 -9.52 2.81 5.14
C SER A 2 -8.94 3.50 6.38
N ALA A 3 -9.70 3.55 7.47
CA ALA A 3 -9.22 4.07 8.75
C ALA A 3 -8.04 3.22 9.28
N LYS A 4 -8.05 1.93 8.98
CA LYS A 4 -7.02 1.00 9.40
C LYS A 4 -5.68 1.30 8.70
N LEU A 5 -5.72 1.64 7.41
CA LEU A 5 -4.53 2.06 6.67
C LEU A 5 -3.93 3.33 7.26
N LEU A 6 -4.74 4.35 7.52
CA LEU A 6 -4.27 5.60 8.10
C LEU A 6 -3.66 5.40 9.48
N LYS A 7 -4.30 4.56 10.30
CA LYS A 7 -3.80 4.24 11.64
C LYS A 7 -2.45 3.52 11.56
N SER A 8 -2.31 2.57 10.66
CA SER A 8 -1.05 1.84 10.47
C SER A 8 0.07 2.76 10.02
N LEU A 9 -0.20 3.66 9.08
CA LEU A 9 0.79 4.63 8.62
C LEU A 9 1.23 5.57 9.74
N ALA A 10 0.30 6.01 10.58
CA ALA A 10 0.60 6.86 11.72
C ALA A 10 1.46 6.14 12.77
N GLN A 11 1.31 4.83 12.89
CA GLN A 11 2.08 4.00 13.82
C GLN A 11 3.44 3.55 13.24
N GLY A 12 3.75 3.91 12.00
CA GLY A 12 4.97 3.49 11.35
C GLY A 12 4.97 2.01 10.95
N ASN A 13 3.80 1.44 10.73
CA ASN A 13 3.61 0.05 10.32
C ASN A 13 2.65 -0.01 9.13
N CYS A 14 3.10 -0.55 8.02
CA CYS A 14 2.26 -0.69 6.83
C CYS A 14 2.56 -2.00 6.11
N THR A 15 2.39 -3.11 6.81
CA THR A 15 2.45 -4.43 6.20
C THR A 15 1.09 -4.74 5.62
N ILE A 16 1.04 -4.93 4.30
CA ILE A 16 -0.19 -5.19 3.57
C ILE A 16 -0.23 -6.63 3.08
N LEU A 17 -1.44 -7.14 2.90
CA LEU A 17 -1.68 -8.47 2.34
C LEU A 17 -2.55 -8.33 1.10
N ASN A 18 -2.13 -8.94 -0.02
CA ASN A 18 -2.96 -9.03 -1.21
C ASN A 18 -3.96 -10.17 -1.05
N ARG A 19 -5.22 -9.82 -0.83
CA ARG A 19 -6.33 -10.79 -0.67
C ARG A 19 -6.98 -11.16 -1.98
N SER A 20 -6.61 -10.50 -3.08
CA SER A 20 -7.24 -10.78 -4.36
C SER A 20 -6.64 -12.04 -5.00
N SER A 21 -7.25 -12.51 -6.07
CA SER A 21 -6.76 -13.66 -6.84
C SER A 21 -5.81 -13.25 -7.96
N ALA A 22 -5.48 -11.97 -8.07
CA ALA A 22 -4.61 -11.44 -9.11
C ALA A 22 -3.51 -10.58 -8.51
N GLU A 23 -2.44 -10.36 -9.27
CA GLU A 23 -1.39 -9.42 -8.88
C GLU A 23 -1.95 -8.01 -8.75
N VAL A 24 -1.45 -7.28 -7.77
CA VAL A 24 -1.82 -5.89 -7.51
C VAL A 24 -0.58 -5.03 -7.69
N ILE A 25 -0.72 -3.91 -8.38
CA ILE A 25 0.38 -2.96 -8.57
C ILE A 25 0.08 -1.70 -7.75
N ILE A 26 1.01 -1.34 -6.88
CA ILE A 26 0.89 -0.14 -6.05
C ILE A 26 1.83 0.91 -6.62
N TYR A 27 1.31 2.13 -6.80
CA TYR A 27 2.08 3.25 -7.34
C TYR A 27 2.28 4.33 -6.28
N TRP A 28 3.43 4.99 -6.31
CA TRP A 28 3.68 6.18 -5.50
C TRP A 28 4.73 7.05 -6.19
N LYS A 29 4.79 8.33 -5.83
CA LYS A 29 5.83 9.23 -6.32
C LYS A 29 6.95 9.32 -5.30
N ASP A 30 8.20 9.23 -5.77
CA ASP A 30 9.37 9.37 -4.93
C ASP A 30 9.69 10.86 -4.68
N VAL A 31 10.82 11.14 -4.01
CA VAL A 31 11.23 12.51 -3.69
C VAL A 31 11.54 13.35 -4.93
N GLN A 32 11.85 12.70 -6.05
CA GLN A 32 12.11 13.35 -7.33
C GLN A 32 10.86 13.47 -8.19
N ARG A 33 9.69 13.13 -7.63
CA ARG A 33 8.38 13.10 -8.30
C ARG A 33 8.30 12.10 -9.44
N LYS A 34 9.15 11.09 -9.42
CA LYS A 34 9.07 9.98 -10.36
C LYS A 34 8.15 8.92 -9.82
N MET A 35 7.29 8.38 -10.71
CA MET A 35 6.37 7.33 -10.32
C MET A 35 7.14 6.03 -10.11
N GLN A 36 6.98 5.46 -8.93
CA GLN A 36 7.50 4.13 -8.58
C GLN A 36 6.33 3.15 -8.50
N HIS A 37 6.62 1.87 -8.59
CA HIS A 37 5.60 0.83 -8.46
C HIS A 37 6.17 -0.42 -7.82
N LEU A 38 5.27 -1.19 -7.23
CA LEU A 38 5.58 -2.49 -6.64
C LEU A 38 4.46 -3.45 -6.98
N VAL A 39 4.83 -4.63 -7.49
CA VAL A 39 3.87 -5.70 -7.79
C VAL A 39 3.77 -6.62 -6.58
N VAL A 40 2.55 -6.84 -6.09
CA VAL A 40 2.29 -7.73 -4.96
C VAL A 40 1.48 -8.92 -5.46
N ARG A 41 2.04 -10.12 -5.33
CA ARG A 41 1.38 -11.34 -5.79
C ARG A 41 0.20 -11.72 -4.90
N PRO A 42 -0.76 -12.51 -5.41
CA PRO A 42 -1.86 -13.00 -4.60
C PRO A 42 -1.36 -13.74 -3.36
N GLY A 43 -1.91 -13.39 -2.21
CA GLY A 43 -1.55 -14.01 -0.93
C GLY A 43 -0.24 -13.53 -0.32
N ALA A 44 0.50 -12.64 -1.01
CA ALA A 44 1.77 -12.13 -0.49
C ALA A 44 1.55 -10.97 0.48
N SER A 45 2.46 -10.84 1.45
CA SER A 45 2.51 -9.72 2.38
C SER A 45 3.79 -8.93 2.14
N VAL A 46 3.68 -7.61 2.25
CA VAL A 46 4.80 -6.70 2.02
C VAL A 46 4.73 -5.54 3.02
N ASP A 47 5.87 -5.17 3.59
CA ASP A 47 5.97 -3.94 4.38
C ASP A 47 6.26 -2.78 3.45
N MET A 48 5.25 -1.97 3.16
CA MET A 48 5.36 -0.85 2.22
C MET A 48 6.34 0.23 2.70
N LEU A 49 6.57 0.33 4.00
CA LEU A 49 7.51 1.32 4.53
C LEU A 49 8.98 0.99 4.25
N GLU A 50 9.27 -0.22 3.77
CA GLU A 50 10.60 -0.54 3.25
C GLU A 50 10.84 0.09 1.87
N PHE A 51 9.79 0.50 1.17
CA PHE A 51 9.87 1.02 -0.20
C PHE A 51 9.53 2.49 -0.31
N ALA A 52 8.65 2.99 0.56
CA ALA A 52 8.14 4.36 0.47
C ALA A 52 7.86 4.90 1.87
N THR A 53 7.84 6.23 2.00
CA THR A 53 7.49 6.87 3.28
C THR A 53 5.97 6.88 3.48
N ALA A 54 5.55 7.08 4.74
CA ALA A 54 4.12 7.20 5.05
C ALA A 54 3.47 8.34 4.25
N THR A 55 4.17 9.48 4.09
CA THR A 55 3.64 10.60 3.31
C THR A 55 3.46 10.23 1.85
N GLN A 56 4.43 9.53 1.25
CA GLN A 56 4.32 9.06 -0.14
C GLN A 56 3.16 8.09 -0.30
N LEU A 57 2.97 7.19 0.64
CA LEU A 57 1.88 6.21 0.59
C LEU A 57 0.52 6.87 0.75
N ARG A 58 0.39 7.89 1.61
CA ARG A 58 -0.86 8.64 1.74
C ARG A 58 -1.25 9.33 0.45
N LYS A 59 -0.26 9.74 -0.36
CA LYS A 59 -0.49 10.42 -1.64
C LYS A 59 -0.53 9.46 -2.82
N SER A 60 -0.44 8.16 -2.58
CA SER A 60 -0.50 7.16 -3.65
C SER A 60 -1.79 7.29 -4.44
N PRO A 61 -1.72 7.22 -5.78
CA PRO A 61 -2.92 7.36 -6.61
C PRO A 61 -3.89 6.18 -6.49
N ASN A 62 -3.43 5.01 -6.06
CA ASN A 62 -4.30 3.83 -6.07
C ASN A 62 -4.31 3.01 -4.77
N LEU A 63 -3.43 3.29 -3.80
CA LEU A 63 -3.36 2.48 -2.59
C LEU A 63 -4.68 2.49 -1.81
N LYS A 64 -5.29 3.65 -1.66
CA LYS A 64 -6.57 3.78 -0.95
C LYS A 64 -7.68 3.01 -1.64
N ASP A 65 -7.71 3.06 -2.97
CA ASP A 65 -8.73 2.35 -3.74
C ASP A 65 -8.59 0.84 -3.59
N LEU A 66 -7.37 0.34 -3.55
CA LEU A 66 -7.12 -1.09 -3.36
C LEU A 66 -7.61 -1.56 -1.99
N PHE A 67 -7.48 -0.74 -0.96
CA PHE A 67 -8.06 -1.03 0.35
C PHE A 67 -9.58 -0.93 0.35
N THR A 68 -10.12 0.11 -0.28
CA THR A 68 -11.57 0.33 -0.35
C THR A 68 -12.25 -0.80 -1.12
N ASN A 69 -11.62 -1.28 -2.20
CA ASN A 69 -12.16 -2.37 -3.02
C ASN A 69 -11.95 -3.76 -2.40
N GLY A 70 -11.22 -3.84 -1.28
CA GLY A 70 -10.98 -5.11 -0.60
C GLY A 70 -9.87 -5.97 -1.21
N HIS A 71 -9.10 -5.44 -2.16
CA HIS A 71 -7.96 -6.16 -2.74
C HIS A 71 -6.79 -6.27 -1.77
N LEU A 72 -6.61 -5.26 -0.91
CA LEU A 72 -5.56 -5.24 0.10
C LEU A 72 -6.16 -5.10 1.49
N LYS A 73 -5.47 -5.65 2.47
CA LYS A 73 -5.77 -5.39 3.88
C LYS A 73 -4.45 -5.25 4.65
N ILE A 74 -4.54 -4.69 5.85
CA ILE A 74 -3.39 -4.67 6.76
C ILE A 74 -3.19 -6.09 7.28
N ALA A 75 -1.99 -6.61 7.13
CA ALA A 75 -1.60 -7.90 7.68
C ALA A 75 -1.35 -7.73 9.18
N GLU A 76 -2.04 -8.51 9.97
CA GLU A 76 -1.92 -8.49 11.43
C GLU A 76 -1.17 -9.71 11.94
#